data_c6c92985db2a71c08936ff19e7c0ca59
#
_entry.id   c6c92985db2a71c08936ff19e7c0ca59
#
_cell.length_a   1.000
_cell.length_b   1.000
_cell.length_c   1.000
_cell.angle_alpha   90.00
_cell.angle_beta   90.00
_cell.angle_gamma   90.00
#
_symmetry.space_group_name_H-M   'P 1'
#
loop_
_entity.id
_entity.type
_entity.pdbx_description
1 polymer ?
#
loop_
_entity_poly.entity_id
_entity_poly.type
_entity_poly.pdbx_seq_one_letter_code
_entity_poly.pdbx_strand_id
1 'polypeptide(L)'
;MINNHSKNNHNNKNSQINKNNIPGRPAKSNVAAHNEHSVDTRELALEMLIEINERGAFSHIVLRSVLDKYQYLSKQDRAFMTRLVDGTIEYMLQLDYIIDSFSKTKVRKMKPFIRNLLRMSVYQIKYMDAVPDSAVCNEAVKLAKRHKFAQLSGFVNGVLRNIARNIDSVQFDTLSIQYSMPQWIVDRFVAAYGEKKAEEIFKAFHSKSTISIRTNLTRCTPDELRATLEAEGVTVTAVDELNYAFVISGFDYLNGLQSFRDGLFYVQDISSMLVAQTAAPKKGDYVIDVCAAPGGKSTHIAELLQGSGHVFARDLTDNKVDMIEENIDRHGLNNMSAEVWDATVFDADSAGKADILICDLPCSGLGVLGRKKDIRYKMTPESVDELVVLQRQILDTVHTYVKPNGVLVYSTCTIDEAENEDNVRWFIEKHPEFELDKSFAEGTGMKQILPGEHGSDGFFIARFIKSKL
;
A
#
# COMPACT_ATOMS: atom_id res chain seq x y z
N MET A 1 -25.23 57.68 23.68
CA MET A 1 -25.83 58.72 22.80
C MET A 1 -26.45 57.95 21.68
N ILE A 2 -27.73 57.75 21.77
CA ILE A 2 -28.84 58.45 21.09
C ILE A 2 -28.99 57.88 19.68
N ASN A 3 -29.94 57.01 19.54
CA ASN A 3 -31.35 57.15 19.05
C ASN A 3 -31.43 57.14 17.51
N ASN A 4 -32.33 56.59 16.89
CA ASN A 4 -33.71 56.13 17.07
C ASN A 4 -34.41 56.10 15.70
N HIS A 5 -35.32 55.17 15.58
CA HIS A 5 -36.67 55.24 14.98
C HIS A 5 -36.80 55.23 13.44
N SER A 6 -37.72 54.66 12.87
CA SER A 6 -38.99 53.97 13.20
C SER A 6 -39.89 53.88 11.97
N LYS A 7 -40.66 52.82 11.95
CA LYS A 7 -42.13 52.69 11.67
C LYS A 7 -42.62 52.51 10.25
N ASN A 8 -43.25 51.37 10.09
CA ASN A 8 -44.70 51.12 9.83
C ASN A 8 -45.36 51.71 8.57
N ASN A 9 -46.03 50.89 7.74
CA ASN A 9 -47.44 50.69 7.85
C ASN A 9 -48.03 49.67 6.83
N HIS A 10 -48.88 48.84 7.36
CA HIS A 10 -50.05 48.17 6.87
C HIS A 10 -50.71 48.70 5.60
N ASN A 11 -51.24 47.79 4.71
CA ASN A 11 -52.69 47.73 4.55
C ASN A 11 -53.15 46.41 3.87
N ASN A 12 -54.12 45.86 4.51
CA ASN A 12 -55.03 44.78 4.22
C ASN A 12 -56.05 45.21 3.14
N LYS A 13 -56.48 44.31 2.25
CA LYS A 13 -57.92 44.19 1.91
C LYS A 13 -58.25 42.85 1.24
N ASN A 14 -59.28 42.30 1.81
CA ASN A 14 -60.05 41.09 1.58
C ASN A 14 -60.73 40.91 0.22
N SER A 15 -61.03 39.63 0.01
CA SER A 15 -62.29 38.99 -0.49
C SER A 15 -62.31 38.69 -1.98
N GLN A 16 -62.65 37.50 -2.43
CA GLN A 16 -63.84 36.68 -2.23
C GLN A 16 -63.68 35.26 -2.86
N ILE A 17 -64.33 34.35 -2.23
CA ILE A 17 -64.52 32.97 -2.54
C ILE A 17 -65.32 32.78 -3.84
N ASN A 18 -64.91 31.84 -4.70
CA ASN A 18 -65.89 31.07 -5.45
C ASN A 18 -65.46 29.58 -5.64
N LYS A 19 -66.38 28.73 -5.24
CA LYS A 19 -66.29 27.26 -5.29
C LYS A 19 -66.79 26.83 -6.70
N ASN A 20 -66.12 25.84 -7.26
CA ASN A 20 -66.57 24.60 -7.88
C ASN A 20 -65.62 24.14 -8.97
N ASN A 21 -64.97 23.03 -8.85
CA ASN A 21 -65.25 21.76 -9.44
C ASN A 21 -64.10 20.76 -9.26
N ILE A 22 -64.47 19.51 -9.10
CA ILE A 22 -63.78 18.29 -8.75
C ILE A 22 -63.08 17.63 -9.98
N PRO A 23 -62.30 16.55 -9.91
CA PRO A 23 -60.83 16.52 -10.06
C PRO A 23 -60.36 15.91 -11.39
N GLY A 24 -59.32 16.48 -11.95
CA GLY A 24 -58.52 15.92 -13.05
C GLY A 24 -57.23 15.23 -12.51
N ARG A 25 -56.93 14.08 -13.05
CA ARG A 25 -55.75 13.25 -12.79
C ARG A 25 -54.47 14.09 -12.66
N PRO A 26 -53.54 13.70 -11.76
CA PRO A 26 -52.26 14.37 -11.71
C PRO A 26 -51.44 14.09 -12.98
N ALA A 27 -51.01 15.15 -13.62
CA ALA A 27 -50.09 15.12 -14.73
C ALA A 27 -48.78 14.44 -14.23
N LYS A 28 -48.32 13.45 -14.99
CA LYS A 28 -46.99 12.86 -14.81
C LYS A 28 -45.97 14.00 -14.90
N SER A 29 -45.35 14.34 -13.79
CA SER A 29 -44.15 15.15 -13.77
C SER A 29 -43.10 14.41 -14.58
N ASN A 30 -42.73 14.96 -15.73
CA ASN A 30 -41.48 14.62 -16.41
C ASN A 30 -40.36 15.05 -15.48
N VAL A 31 -39.94 14.15 -14.59
CA VAL A 31 -38.61 14.19 -14.02
C VAL A 31 -37.70 13.93 -15.21
N ALA A 32 -37.04 14.99 -15.67
CA ALA A 32 -35.95 14.88 -16.62
C ALA A 32 -34.99 13.85 -16.06
N ALA A 33 -34.88 12.70 -16.72
CA ALA A 33 -33.83 11.75 -16.48
C ALA A 33 -32.52 12.51 -16.72
N HIS A 34 -31.81 12.85 -15.64
CA HIS A 34 -30.42 13.16 -15.74
C HIS A 34 -29.79 11.93 -16.41
N ASN A 35 -29.29 12.12 -17.63
CA ASN A 35 -28.37 11.19 -18.25
C ASN A 35 -27.16 11.10 -17.31
N GLU A 36 -27.22 10.19 -16.36
CA GLU A 36 -26.04 9.66 -15.70
C GLU A 36 -25.21 9.01 -16.81
N HIS A 37 -24.17 9.70 -17.26
CA HIS A 37 -23.13 9.07 -18.05
C HIS A 37 -22.59 7.95 -17.17
N SER A 38 -22.95 6.71 -17.46
CA SER A 38 -22.40 5.56 -16.75
C SER A 38 -20.89 5.64 -16.86
N VAL A 39 -20.23 5.70 -15.71
CA VAL A 39 -18.78 5.78 -15.63
C VAL A 39 -18.20 4.55 -16.32
N ASP A 40 -17.35 4.76 -17.33
CA ASP A 40 -16.66 3.67 -18.03
C ASP A 40 -15.45 3.21 -17.18
N THR A 41 -15.63 2.13 -16.46
CA THR A 41 -14.60 1.55 -15.57
C THR A 41 -13.30 1.16 -16.30
N ARG A 42 -13.40 0.79 -17.59
CA ARG A 42 -12.21 0.50 -18.42
C ARG A 42 -11.46 1.77 -18.82
N GLU A 43 -12.18 2.84 -19.09
CA GLU A 43 -11.58 4.15 -19.39
C GLU A 43 -10.83 4.68 -18.18
N LEU A 44 -11.44 4.64 -16.98
CA LEU A 44 -10.77 5.00 -15.73
C LEU A 44 -9.54 4.13 -15.45
N ALA A 45 -9.64 2.81 -15.65
CA ALA A 45 -8.50 1.91 -15.48
C ALA A 45 -7.36 2.25 -16.45
N LEU A 46 -7.68 2.59 -17.70
CA LEU A 46 -6.67 2.99 -18.69
C LEU A 46 -6.00 4.33 -18.31
N GLU A 47 -6.77 5.30 -17.82
CA GLU A 47 -6.22 6.57 -17.32
C GLU A 47 -5.26 6.35 -16.14
N MET A 48 -5.66 5.50 -15.17
CA MET A 48 -4.79 5.12 -14.05
C MET A 48 -3.50 4.45 -14.53
N LEU A 49 -3.58 3.51 -15.49
CA LEU A 49 -2.40 2.85 -16.06
C LEU A 49 -1.46 3.84 -16.77
N ILE A 50 -1.99 4.85 -17.46
CA ILE A 50 -1.19 5.89 -18.08
C ILE A 50 -0.50 6.75 -17.01
N GLU A 51 -1.22 7.12 -15.95
CA GLU A 51 -0.64 7.90 -14.84
C GLU A 51 0.50 7.15 -14.15
N ILE A 52 0.32 5.84 -13.93
CA ILE A 52 1.31 5.00 -13.25
C ILE A 52 2.51 4.70 -14.16
N ASN A 53 2.26 4.22 -15.40
CA ASN A 53 3.31 3.67 -16.26
C ASN A 53 4.06 4.73 -17.08
N GLU A 54 3.42 5.89 -17.33
CA GLU A 54 3.99 6.90 -18.22
C GLU A 54 4.40 8.19 -17.51
N ARG A 55 3.72 8.49 -16.36
CA ARG A 55 3.99 9.70 -15.58
C ARG A 55 4.69 9.42 -14.25
N GLY A 56 4.89 8.15 -13.92
CA GLY A 56 5.68 7.74 -12.77
C GLY A 56 4.94 7.76 -11.42
N ALA A 57 3.63 8.03 -11.39
CA ALA A 57 2.87 7.99 -10.14
C ALA A 57 2.84 6.59 -9.53
N PHE A 58 2.82 6.48 -8.20
CA PHE A 58 2.73 5.18 -7.52
C PHE A 58 1.33 4.59 -7.60
N SER A 59 1.24 3.29 -7.90
CA SER A 59 -0.02 2.59 -8.13
C SER A 59 -0.99 2.68 -6.95
N HIS A 60 -0.51 2.49 -5.73
CA HIS A 60 -1.34 2.58 -4.52
C HIS A 60 -1.90 3.98 -4.26
N ILE A 61 -1.19 5.05 -4.63
CA ILE A 61 -1.66 6.44 -4.50
C ILE A 61 -2.76 6.71 -5.53
N VAL A 62 -2.52 6.34 -6.79
CA VAL A 62 -3.47 6.55 -7.89
C VAL A 62 -4.75 5.76 -7.65
N LEU A 63 -4.64 4.46 -7.31
CA LEU A 63 -5.78 3.60 -7.01
C LEU A 63 -6.60 4.14 -5.85
N ARG A 64 -5.97 4.50 -4.73
CA ARG A 64 -6.66 5.05 -3.56
C ARG A 64 -7.43 6.32 -3.93
N SER A 65 -6.77 7.27 -4.58
CA SER A 65 -7.40 8.55 -4.98
C SER A 65 -8.62 8.35 -5.89
N VAL A 66 -8.51 7.42 -6.87
CA VAL A 66 -9.63 7.15 -7.79
C VAL A 66 -10.75 6.39 -7.07
N LEU A 67 -10.45 5.37 -6.27
CA LEU A 67 -11.46 4.61 -5.53
C LEU A 67 -12.20 5.49 -4.51
N ASP A 68 -11.51 6.40 -3.83
CA ASP A 68 -12.12 7.37 -2.91
C ASP A 68 -13.06 8.34 -3.66
N LYS A 69 -12.65 8.82 -4.83
CA LYS A 69 -13.49 9.70 -5.67
C LYS A 69 -14.73 9.00 -6.21
N TYR A 70 -14.62 7.70 -6.54
CA TYR A 70 -15.67 6.91 -7.16
C TYR A 70 -16.30 5.88 -6.21
N GLN A 71 -16.36 6.16 -4.91
CA GLN A 71 -16.97 5.28 -3.90
C GLN A 71 -18.44 4.95 -4.16
N TYR A 72 -19.15 5.82 -4.88
CA TYR A 72 -20.56 5.61 -5.26
C TYR A 72 -20.76 4.49 -6.30
N LEU A 73 -19.71 4.03 -6.97
CA LEU A 73 -19.77 2.88 -7.87
C LEU A 73 -20.02 1.58 -7.07
N SER A 74 -20.59 0.59 -7.75
CA SER A 74 -20.80 -0.71 -7.14
C SER A 74 -19.50 -1.35 -6.65
N LYS A 75 -19.57 -2.19 -5.61
CA LYS A 75 -18.42 -2.99 -5.14
C LYS A 75 -17.79 -3.79 -6.28
N GLN A 76 -18.62 -4.32 -7.18
CA GLN A 76 -18.18 -5.09 -8.34
C GLN A 76 -17.36 -4.23 -9.31
N ASP A 77 -17.81 -3.01 -9.61
CA ASP A 77 -17.10 -2.09 -10.52
C ASP A 77 -15.76 -1.65 -9.92
N ARG A 78 -15.73 -1.31 -8.63
CA ARG A 78 -14.49 -0.96 -7.93
C ARG A 78 -13.50 -2.12 -7.91
N ALA A 79 -13.97 -3.33 -7.61
CA ALA A 79 -13.14 -4.53 -7.65
C ALA A 79 -12.63 -4.86 -9.06
N PHE A 80 -13.47 -4.65 -10.08
CA PHE A 80 -13.07 -4.82 -11.47
C PHE A 80 -11.96 -3.85 -11.87
N MET A 81 -12.10 -2.56 -11.55
CA MET A 81 -11.07 -1.55 -11.82
C MET A 81 -9.75 -1.88 -11.12
N THR A 82 -9.81 -2.21 -9.83
CA THR A 82 -8.63 -2.57 -9.04
C THR A 82 -7.92 -3.78 -9.64
N ARG A 83 -8.66 -4.85 -9.93
CA ARG A 83 -8.10 -6.06 -10.54
C ARG A 83 -7.49 -5.77 -11.92
N LEU A 84 -8.12 -4.92 -12.71
CA LEU A 84 -7.66 -4.57 -14.05
C LEU A 84 -6.37 -3.76 -14.02
N VAL A 85 -6.26 -2.78 -13.13
CA VAL A 85 -5.06 -1.96 -12.98
C VAL A 85 -3.92 -2.76 -12.35
N ASP A 86 -4.16 -3.37 -11.19
CA ASP A 86 -3.15 -4.12 -10.47
C ASP A 86 -2.60 -5.30 -11.29
N GLY A 87 -3.50 -6.06 -11.93
CA GLY A 87 -3.06 -7.20 -12.73
C GLY A 87 -2.34 -6.78 -14.01
N THR A 88 -2.74 -5.68 -14.65
CA THR A 88 -2.00 -5.16 -15.81
C THR A 88 -0.58 -4.75 -15.44
N ILE A 89 -0.38 -4.13 -14.26
CA ILE A 89 0.94 -3.77 -13.76
C ILE A 89 1.73 -5.03 -13.38
N GLU A 90 1.12 -5.93 -12.62
CA GLU A 90 1.74 -7.15 -12.14
C GLU A 90 2.33 -8.01 -13.26
N TYR A 91 1.58 -8.17 -14.35
CA TYR A 91 1.99 -9.00 -15.48
C TYR A 91 2.58 -8.22 -16.66
N MET A 92 3.01 -6.97 -16.47
CA MET A 92 3.36 -6.06 -17.56
C MET A 92 4.41 -6.60 -18.54
N LEU A 93 5.50 -7.23 -18.07
CA LEU A 93 6.51 -7.80 -18.95
C LEU A 93 5.97 -9.00 -19.74
N GLN A 94 5.15 -9.81 -19.12
CA GLN A 94 4.50 -10.95 -19.76
C GLN A 94 3.50 -10.49 -20.82
N LEU A 95 2.73 -9.42 -20.51
CA LEU A 95 1.80 -8.82 -21.48
C LEU A 95 2.54 -8.19 -22.65
N ASP A 96 3.66 -7.53 -22.42
CA ASP A 96 4.51 -6.98 -23.47
C ASP A 96 5.09 -8.07 -24.36
N TYR A 97 5.55 -9.19 -23.78
CA TYR A 97 6.03 -10.35 -24.50
C TYR A 97 4.94 -10.94 -25.41
N ILE A 98 3.71 -11.10 -24.89
CA ILE A 98 2.57 -11.59 -25.67
C ILE A 98 2.26 -10.63 -26.83
N ILE A 99 2.13 -9.33 -26.57
CA ILE A 99 1.84 -8.33 -27.60
C ILE A 99 2.93 -8.34 -28.66
N ASP A 100 4.18 -8.39 -28.26
CA ASP A 100 5.35 -8.39 -29.15
C ASP A 100 5.44 -9.65 -30.02
N SER A 101 4.88 -10.78 -29.56
CA SER A 101 4.83 -12.04 -30.33
C SER A 101 3.79 -11.99 -31.44
N PHE A 102 2.72 -11.22 -31.29
CA PHE A 102 1.61 -11.15 -32.25
C PHE A 102 1.49 -9.80 -32.98
N SER A 103 2.37 -8.85 -32.71
CA SER A 103 2.38 -7.52 -33.33
C SER A 103 3.67 -7.24 -34.09
N LYS A 104 3.55 -6.71 -35.30
CA LYS A 104 4.73 -6.22 -36.06
C LYS A 104 5.39 -5.02 -35.41
N THR A 105 4.62 -4.20 -34.68
CA THR A 105 5.13 -3.03 -33.95
C THR A 105 5.37 -3.43 -32.51
N LYS A 106 6.61 -3.34 -32.04
CA LYS A 106 6.96 -3.65 -30.66
C LYS A 106 6.36 -2.65 -29.67
N VAL A 107 5.94 -3.11 -28.50
CA VAL A 107 5.26 -2.32 -27.45
C VAL A 107 6.03 -1.04 -27.13
N ARG A 108 7.36 -1.11 -27.00
CA ARG A 108 8.23 0.05 -26.71
C ARG A 108 8.15 1.19 -27.76
N LYS A 109 7.70 0.89 -28.99
CA LYS A 109 7.54 1.85 -30.09
C LYS A 109 6.11 2.37 -30.21
N MET A 110 5.17 1.83 -29.45
CA MET A 110 3.77 2.25 -29.51
C MET A 110 3.54 3.57 -28.76
N LYS A 111 2.51 4.31 -29.15
CA LYS A 111 2.05 5.48 -28.38
C LYS A 111 1.63 5.04 -26.97
N PRO A 112 1.90 5.84 -25.91
CA PRO A 112 1.56 5.52 -24.53
C PRO A 112 0.14 5.01 -24.34
N PHE A 113 -0.85 5.70 -24.90
CA PHE A 113 -2.25 5.28 -24.85
C PHE A 113 -2.47 3.88 -25.44
N ILE A 114 -1.93 3.61 -26.63
CA ILE A 114 -2.13 2.35 -27.36
C ILE A 114 -1.46 1.18 -26.63
N ARG A 115 -0.23 1.35 -26.10
CA ARG A 115 0.44 0.27 -25.37
C ARG A 115 -0.27 -0.08 -24.07
N ASN A 116 -0.74 0.90 -23.29
CA ASN A 116 -1.50 0.63 -22.07
C ASN A 116 -2.89 0.04 -22.37
N LEU A 117 -3.55 0.50 -23.43
CA LEU A 117 -4.80 -0.09 -23.91
C LEU A 117 -4.62 -1.56 -24.31
N LEU A 118 -3.57 -1.90 -25.04
CA LEU A 118 -3.28 -3.30 -25.42
C LEU A 118 -2.91 -4.14 -24.20
N ARG A 119 -2.03 -3.66 -23.30
CA ARG A 119 -1.68 -4.35 -22.06
C ARG A 119 -2.93 -4.71 -21.25
N MET A 120 -3.77 -3.71 -20.97
CA MET A 120 -5.03 -3.88 -20.25
C MET A 120 -5.99 -4.87 -20.93
N SER A 121 -6.05 -4.83 -22.25
CA SER A 121 -6.90 -5.75 -23.01
C SER A 121 -6.37 -7.18 -23.00
N VAL A 122 -5.05 -7.36 -23.18
CA VAL A 122 -4.42 -8.69 -23.13
C VAL A 122 -4.52 -9.28 -21.74
N TYR A 123 -4.41 -8.47 -20.68
CA TYR A 123 -4.66 -8.93 -19.31
C TYR A 123 -6.07 -9.50 -19.15
N GLN A 124 -7.10 -8.81 -19.68
CA GLN A 124 -8.47 -9.32 -19.64
C GLN A 124 -8.61 -10.65 -20.41
N ILE A 125 -8.05 -10.75 -21.62
CA ILE A 125 -8.11 -11.97 -22.44
C ILE A 125 -7.44 -13.16 -21.72
N LYS A 126 -6.29 -12.91 -21.03
CA LYS A 126 -5.50 -14.00 -20.44
C LYS A 126 -5.93 -14.39 -19.02
N TYR A 127 -6.39 -13.44 -18.23
CA TYR A 127 -6.54 -13.60 -16.76
C TYR A 127 -7.93 -13.31 -16.21
N MET A 128 -8.89 -12.94 -17.08
CA MET A 128 -10.24 -12.61 -16.64
C MET A 128 -11.30 -13.44 -17.38
N ASP A 129 -11.38 -14.74 -17.06
CA ASP A 129 -12.25 -15.73 -17.73
C ASP A 129 -13.73 -15.31 -17.83
N ALA A 130 -14.20 -14.48 -16.86
CA ALA A 130 -15.57 -13.98 -16.88
C ALA A 130 -15.81 -12.87 -17.94
N VAL A 131 -14.78 -12.40 -18.64
CA VAL A 131 -14.88 -11.34 -19.64
C VAL A 131 -14.69 -11.94 -21.03
N PRO A 132 -15.73 -11.96 -21.89
CA PRO A 132 -15.60 -12.53 -23.24
C PRO A 132 -14.60 -11.73 -24.09
N ASP A 133 -13.71 -12.42 -24.81
CA ASP A 133 -12.68 -11.82 -25.69
C ASP A 133 -13.27 -10.85 -26.71
N SER A 134 -14.44 -11.19 -27.26
CA SER A 134 -15.14 -10.32 -28.20
C SER A 134 -15.54 -8.98 -27.57
N ALA A 135 -15.93 -8.99 -26.30
CA ALA A 135 -16.26 -7.77 -25.55
C ALA A 135 -14.97 -6.95 -25.32
N VAL A 136 -13.86 -7.57 -24.90
CA VAL A 136 -12.56 -6.91 -24.75
C VAL A 136 -12.13 -6.21 -26.04
N CYS A 137 -12.15 -6.93 -27.16
CA CYS A 137 -11.75 -6.36 -28.45
C CYS A 137 -12.64 -5.18 -28.86
N ASN A 138 -13.97 -5.29 -28.65
CA ASN A 138 -14.91 -4.23 -28.99
C ASN A 138 -14.72 -2.98 -28.15
N GLU A 139 -14.56 -3.13 -26.83
CA GLU A 139 -14.33 -2.00 -25.93
C GLU A 139 -12.99 -1.31 -26.20
N ALA A 140 -11.93 -2.07 -26.47
CA ALA A 140 -10.62 -1.51 -26.86
C ALA A 140 -10.72 -0.64 -28.13
N VAL A 141 -11.48 -1.10 -29.13
CA VAL A 141 -11.72 -0.33 -30.36
C VAL A 141 -12.53 0.95 -30.08
N LYS A 142 -13.55 0.88 -29.22
CA LYS A 142 -14.33 2.05 -28.81
C LYS A 142 -13.46 3.08 -28.08
N LEU A 143 -12.64 2.67 -27.12
CA LEU A 143 -11.71 3.54 -26.40
C LEU A 143 -10.71 4.18 -27.36
N ALA A 144 -10.11 3.42 -28.28
CA ALA A 144 -9.19 3.98 -29.28
C ALA A 144 -9.87 5.08 -30.15
N LYS A 145 -11.10 4.86 -30.57
CA LYS A 145 -11.85 5.86 -31.36
C LYS A 145 -12.19 7.10 -30.54
N ARG A 146 -12.64 6.93 -29.29
CA ARG A 146 -13.01 8.03 -28.36
C ARG A 146 -11.84 8.94 -28.05
N HIS A 147 -10.65 8.38 -27.87
CA HIS A 147 -9.43 9.10 -27.51
C HIS A 147 -8.58 9.56 -28.70
N LYS A 148 -9.19 9.81 -29.87
CA LYS A 148 -8.56 10.35 -31.09
C LYS A 148 -7.55 9.41 -31.75
N PHE A 149 -7.60 8.10 -31.48
CA PHE A 149 -6.80 7.07 -32.14
C PHE A 149 -7.62 6.21 -33.11
N ALA A 150 -8.67 6.79 -33.73
CA ALA A 150 -9.54 6.08 -34.64
C ALA A 150 -8.79 5.36 -35.79
N GLN A 151 -7.72 6.00 -36.32
CA GLN A 151 -6.88 5.43 -37.37
C GLN A 151 -6.11 4.17 -36.92
N LEU A 152 -5.89 3.99 -35.63
CA LEU A 152 -5.22 2.81 -35.06
C LEU A 152 -6.21 1.72 -34.58
N SER A 153 -7.52 1.97 -34.66
CA SER A 153 -8.54 1.04 -34.18
C SER A 153 -8.50 -0.32 -34.93
N GLY A 154 -8.17 -0.30 -36.23
CA GLY A 154 -7.97 -1.52 -37.03
C GLY A 154 -6.74 -2.33 -36.56
N PHE A 155 -5.64 -1.62 -36.24
CA PHE A 155 -4.44 -2.24 -35.66
C PHE A 155 -4.72 -2.88 -34.30
N VAL A 156 -5.37 -2.14 -33.36
CA VAL A 156 -5.76 -2.63 -32.04
C VAL A 156 -6.62 -3.89 -32.17
N ASN A 157 -7.67 -3.84 -32.99
CA ASN A 157 -8.56 -4.99 -33.21
C ASN A 157 -7.82 -6.20 -33.81
N GLY A 158 -6.94 -5.97 -34.78
CA GLY A 158 -6.18 -7.03 -35.45
C GLY A 158 -5.24 -7.75 -34.47
N VAL A 159 -4.49 -6.99 -33.66
CA VAL A 159 -3.58 -7.56 -32.66
C VAL A 159 -4.35 -8.34 -31.60
N LEU A 160 -5.40 -7.75 -31.00
CA LEU A 160 -6.17 -8.40 -29.93
C LEU A 160 -6.88 -9.66 -30.39
N ARG A 161 -7.48 -9.67 -31.58
CA ARG A 161 -8.12 -10.87 -32.13
C ARG A 161 -7.11 -11.98 -32.47
N ASN A 162 -5.90 -11.62 -32.90
CA ASN A 162 -4.83 -12.57 -33.13
C ASN A 162 -4.36 -13.20 -31.81
N ILE A 163 -4.17 -12.37 -30.79
CA ILE A 163 -3.81 -12.85 -29.44
C ILE A 163 -4.91 -13.78 -28.89
N ALA A 164 -6.17 -13.36 -28.92
CA ALA A 164 -7.30 -14.15 -28.39
C ALA A 164 -7.41 -15.56 -29.01
N ARG A 165 -7.04 -15.71 -30.29
CA ARG A 165 -7.07 -17.03 -30.97
C ARG A 165 -5.91 -17.94 -30.61
N ASN A 166 -4.79 -17.36 -30.15
CA ASN A 166 -3.52 -18.09 -30.01
C ASN A 166 -2.93 -17.97 -28.60
N ILE A 167 -3.66 -17.41 -27.64
CA ILE A 167 -3.13 -17.09 -26.29
C ILE A 167 -2.62 -18.34 -25.57
N ASP A 168 -3.25 -19.50 -25.76
CA ASP A 168 -2.89 -20.77 -25.14
C ASP A 168 -1.60 -21.39 -25.70
N SER A 169 -1.15 -20.93 -26.86
CA SER A 169 0.10 -21.39 -27.49
C SER A 169 1.34 -20.65 -26.98
N VAL A 170 1.16 -19.58 -26.18
CA VAL A 170 2.27 -18.76 -25.67
C VAL A 170 2.97 -19.48 -24.53
N GLN A 171 4.27 -19.70 -24.69
CA GLN A 171 5.14 -20.24 -23.65
C GLN A 171 6.09 -19.16 -23.16
N PHE A 172 6.51 -19.26 -21.91
CA PHE A 172 7.42 -18.32 -21.26
C PHE A 172 8.71 -19.05 -20.89
N ASP A 173 9.79 -18.72 -21.57
CA ASP A 173 11.04 -19.49 -21.52
C ASP A 173 11.99 -19.03 -20.40
N THR A 174 11.68 -17.92 -19.71
CA THR A 174 12.54 -17.39 -18.67
C THR A 174 11.73 -17.03 -17.41
N LEU A 175 12.36 -17.10 -16.23
CA LEU A 175 11.75 -16.67 -14.97
C LEU A 175 11.28 -15.22 -15.06
N SER A 176 12.06 -14.36 -15.73
CA SER A 176 11.72 -12.93 -15.92
C SER A 176 10.36 -12.76 -16.61
N ILE A 177 10.11 -13.45 -17.70
CA ILE A 177 8.83 -13.36 -18.41
C ILE A 177 7.74 -14.13 -17.67
N GLN A 178 8.04 -15.34 -17.18
CA GLN A 178 7.07 -16.19 -16.48
C GLN A 178 6.47 -15.50 -15.24
N TYR A 179 7.29 -14.78 -14.48
CA TYR A 179 6.87 -14.06 -13.26
C TYR A 179 6.80 -12.54 -13.44
N SER A 180 6.88 -12.05 -14.70
CA SER A 180 6.84 -10.62 -15.02
C SER A 180 7.76 -9.80 -14.11
N MET A 181 9.00 -10.29 -13.93
CA MET A 181 10.00 -9.74 -13.04
C MET A 181 11.19 -9.22 -13.88
N PRO A 182 11.62 -7.94 -13.68
CA PRO A 182 12.81 -7.43 -14.35
C PRO A 182 14.03 -8.34 -14.19
N GLN A 183 14.80 -8.53 -15.25
CA GLN A 183 15.90 -9.49 -15.27
C GLN A 183 16.91 -9.25 -14.14
N TRP A 184 17.25 -7.98 -13.84
CA TRP A 184 18.18 -7.65 -12.77
C TRP A 184 17.71 -8.11 -11.39
N ILE A 185 16.38 -8.12 -11.12
CA ILE A 185 15.80 -8.66 -9.85
C ILE A 185 15.92 -10.18 -9.86
N VAL A 186 15.64 -10.82 -11.01
CA VAL A 186 15.80 -12.28 -11.14
C VAL A 186 17.25 -12.68 -10.86
N ASP A 187 18.22 -12.03 -11.52
CA ASP A 187 19.64 -12.31 -11.34
C ASP A 187 20.08 -12.12 -9.90
N ARG A 188 19.63 -11.05 -9.25
CA ARG A 188 19.96 -10.72 -7.85
C ARG A 188 19.41 -11.77 -6.88
N PHE A 189 18.16 -12.17 -7.05
CA PHE A 189 17.53 -13.17 -6.16
C PHE A 189 18.05 -14.60 -6.44
N VAL A 190 18.35 -14.95 -7.69
CA VAL A 190 18.99 -16.23 -8.01
C VAL A 190 20.40 -16.30 -7.43
N ALA A 191 21.15 -15.20 -7.45
CA ALA A 191 22.48 -15.14 -6.83
C ALA A 191 22.42 -15.29 -5.30
N ALA A 192 21.44 -14.64 -4.64
CA ALA A 192 21.33 -14.67 -3.18
C ALA A 192 20.70 -15.97 -2.64
N TYR A 193 19.69 -16.50 -3.28
CA TYR A 193 18.86 -17.60 -2.76
C TYR A 193 18.94 -18.91 -3.57
N GLY A 194 19.58 -18.90 -4.74
CA GLY A 194 19.53 -19.99 -5.72
C GLY A 194 18.21 -20.00 -6.51
N GLU A 195 18.24 -20.63 -7.70
CA GLU A 195 17.13 -20.58 -8.67
C GLU A 195 15.80 -21.09 -8.10
N LYS A 196 15.83 -22.24 -7.41
CA LYS A 196 14.62 -22.85 -6.84
C LYS A 196 13.94 -21.96 -5.81
N LYS A 197 14.72 -21.37 -4.88
CA LYS A 197 14.16 -20.50 -3.83
C LYS A 197 13.70 -19.16 -4.40
N ALA A 198 14.44 -18.61 -5.36
CA ALA A 198 14.02 -17.41 -6.09
C ALA A 198 12.68 -17.62 -6.80
N GLU A 199 12.47 -18.78 -7.44
CA GLU A 199 11.19 -19.12 -8.05
C GLU A 199 10.06 -19.22 -7.02
N GLU A 200 10.29 -19.82 -5.85
CA GLU A 200 9.32 -19.84 -4.74
C GLU A 200 8.94 -18.42 -4.29
N ILE A 201 9.92 -17.52 -4.16
CA ILE A 201 9.71 -16.10 -3.84
C ILE A 201 8.85 -15.41 -4.92
N PHE A 202 9.16 -15.62 -6.20
CA PHE A 202 8.37 -15.04 -7.29
C PHE A 202 6.92 -15.58 -7.29
N LYS A 203 6.70 -16.85 -7.03
CA LYS A 203 5.37 -17.44 -6.86
C LYS A 203 4.62 -16.80 -5.69
N ALA A 204 5.29 -16.56 -4.57
CA ALA A 204 4.70 -15.92 -3.40
C ALA A 204 4.23 -14.49 -3.71
N PHE A 205 4.98 -13.71 -4.49
CA PHE A 205 4.55 -12.37 -4.94
C PHE A 205 3.29 -12.37 -5.80
N HIS A 206 2.98 -13.46 -6.49
CA HIS A 206 1.76 -13.64 -7.30
C HIS A 206 0.62 -14.29 -6.51
N SER A 207 0.84 -14.64 -5.26
CA SER A 207 -0.22 -15.17 -4.41
C SER A 207 -1.23 -14.07 -4.02
N LYS A 208 -2.44 -14.49 -3.68
CA LYS A 208 -3.46 -13.53 -3.25
C LYS A 208 -3.03 -12.85 -1.95
N SER A 209 -2.87 -11.53 -2.00
CA SER A 209 -2.59 -10.73 -0.81
C SER A 209 -3.75 -10.79 0.19
N THR A 210 -3.45 -11.05 1.44
CA THR A 210 -4.38 -11.00 2.56
C THR A 210 -4.26 -9.66 3.29
N ILE A 211 -5.30 -9.26 4.00
CA ILE A 211 -5.27 -8.07 4.86
C ILE A 211 -5.09 -8.56 6.29
N SER A 212 -3.91 -8.33 6.85
CA SER A 212 -3.63 -8.58 8.25
C SER A 212 -3.85 -7.33 9.09
N ILE A 213 -4.34 -7.53 10.30
CA ILE A 213 -4.65 -6.50 11.27
C ILE A 213 -4.06 -6.85 12.63
N ARG A 214 -3.73 -5.82 13.39
CA ARG A 214 -3.30 -5.90 14.79
C ARG A 214 -4.35 -5.29 15.69
N THR A 215 -4.76 -6.02 16.73
CA THR A 215 -5.66 -5.51 17.77
C THR A 215 -5.02 -4.35 18.53
N ASN A 216 -5.75 -3.28 18.76
CA ASN A 216 -5.37 -2.23 19.69
C ASN A 216 -5.65 -2.70 21.13
N LEU A 217 -4.63 -3.27 21.77
CA LEU A 217 -4.73 -3.86 23.10
C LEU A 217 -5.00 -2.82 24.22
N THR A 218 -4.95 -1.53 23.92
CA THR A 218 -5.35 -0.47 24.88
C THR A 218 -6.85 -0.23 24.88
N ARG A 219 -7.59 -0.74 23.88
CA ARG A 219 -9.03 -0.50 23.69
C ARG A 219 -9.88 -1.76 23.82
N CYS A 220 -9.37 -2.90 23.39
CA CYS A 220 -10.10 -4.16 23.43
C CYS A 220 -9.16 -5.37 23.48
N THR A 221 -9.68 -6.49 23.90
CA THR A 221 -9.02 -7.78 23.78
C THR A 221 -9.16 -8.34 22.35
N PRO A 222 -8.30 -9.28 21.93
CA PRO A 222 -8.44 -9.95 20.64
C PRO A 222 -9.80 -10.64 20.43
N ASP A 223 -10.36 -11.24 21.48
CA ASP A 223 -11.67 -11.92 21.40
C ASP A 223 -12.82 -10.91 21.22
N GLU A 224 -12.77 -9.75 21.90
CA GLU A 224 -13.74 -8.67 21.72
C GLU A 224 -13.65 -8.08 20.31
N LEU A 225 -12.43 -7.87 19.78
CA LEU A 225 -12.25 -7.40 18.40
C LEU A 225 -12.81 -8.41 17.40
N ARG A 226 -12.52 -9.70 17.57
CA ARG A 226 -13.07 -10.75 16.71
C ARG A 226 -14.60 -10.72 16.69
N ALA A 227 -15.23 -10.73 17.87
CA ALA A 227 -16.68 -10.70 17.97
C ALA A 227 -17.29 -9.45 17.31
N THR A 228 -16.64 -8.28 17.47
CA THR A 228 -17.07 -7.03 16.83
C THR A 228 -16.99 -7.10 15.31
N LEU A 229 -15.87 -7.59 14.78
CA LEU A 229 -15.67 -7.74 13.33
C LEU A 229 -16.65 -8.74 12.70
N GLU A 230 -16.88 -9.88 13.37
CA GLU A 230 -17.85 -10.89 12.93
C GLU A 230 -19.29 -10.33 12.93
N ALA A 231 -19.65 -9.50 13.92
CA ALA A 231 -20.93 -8.79 13.96
C ALA A 231 -21.07 -7.74 12.83
N GLU A 232 -19.96 -7.18 12.35
CA GLU A 232 -19.90 -6.30 11.16
C GLU A 232 -19.90 -7.10 9.83
N GLY A 233 -19.99 -8.43 9.88
CA GLY A 233 -20.01 -9.32 8.70
C GLY A 233 -18.62 -9.61 8.11
N VAL A 234 -17.55 -9.32 8.83
CA VAL A 234 -16.16 -9.57 8.43
C VAL A 234 -15.77 -11.00 8.75
N THR A 235 -15.12 -11.69 7.83
CA THR A 235 -14.49 -13.00 8.10
C THR A 235 -13.15 -12.77 8.78
N VAL A 236 -12.94 -13.41 9.94
CA VAL A 236 -11.75 -13.24 10.79
C VAL A 236 -11.04 -14.59 10.94
N THR A 237 -9.75 -14.64 10.60
CA THR A 237 -8.88 -15.80 10.75
C THR A 237 -7.73 -15.44 11.69
N ALA A 238 -7.45 -16.28 12.68
CA ALA A 238 -6.32 -16.08 13.61
C ALA A 238 -4.99 -16.22 12.88
N VAL A 239 -3.96 -15.55 13.40
CA VAL A 239 -2.56 -15.74 13.06
C VAL A 239 -1.92 -16.55 14.18
N ASP A 240 -1.42 -17.75 13.87
CA ASP A 240 -0.99 -18.73 14.89
C ASP A 240 0.13 -18.20 15.81
N GLU A 241 1.01 -17.36 15.31
CA GLU A 241 2.19 -16.88 16.05
C GLU A 241 1.96 -15.56 16.79
N LEU A 242 0.85 -14.86 16.49
CA LEU A 242 0.52 -13.55 17.03
C LEU A 242 -0.92 -13.53 17.55
N ASN A 243 -1.10 -13.84 18.81
CA ASN A 243 -2.43 -13.95 19.45
C ASN A 243 -3.27 -12.66 19.41
N TYR A 244 -2.69 -11.53 19.06
CA TYR A 244 -3.35 -10.23 18.88
C TYR A 244 -3.56 -9.85 17.42
N ALA A 245 -3.20 -10.71 16.47
CA ALA A 245 -3.29 -10.44 15.04
C ALA A 245 -4.33 -11.34 14.36
N PHE A 246 -4.96 -10.79 13.33
CA PHE A 246 -5.91 -11.50 12.50
C PHE A 246 -5.68 -11.21 11.02
N VAL A 247 -6.09 -12.15 10.17
CA VAL A 247 -6.33 -11.92 8.74
C VAL A 247 -7.82 -11.71 8.55
N ILE A 248 -8.20 -10.64 7.85
CA ILE A 248 -9.60 -10.27 7.64
C ILE A 248 -9.98 -10.25 6.15
N SER A 249 -11.26 -10.57 5.88
CA SER A 249 -11.84 -10.54 4.54
C SER A 249 -13.36 -10.38 4.60
N GLY A 250 -14.02 -10.27 3.44
CA GLY A 250 -15.48 -10.23 3.36
C GLY A 250 -16.11 -8.84 3.45
N PHE A 251 -15.38 -7.82 3.85
CA PHE A 251 -15.85 -6.43 3.94
C PHE A 251 -15.77 -5.69 2.59
N ASP A 252 -16.39 -4.52 2.50
CA ASP A 252 -16.35 -3.69 1.28
C ASP A 252 -15.14 -2.74 1.27
N TYR A 253 -15.01 -1.89 2.29
CA TYR A 253 -13.87 -0.96 2.47
C TYR A 253 -13.65 -0.69 3.97
N LEU A 254 -12.41 -0.42 4.35
CA LEU A 254 -12.00 -0.31 5.76
C LEU A 254 -12.75 0.81 6.50
N ASN A 255 -12.85 1.99 5.91
CA ASN A 255 -13.56 3.12 6.54
C ASN A 255 -15.07 2.88 6.69
N GLY A 256 -15.64 1.83 6.07
CA GLY A 256 -17.01 1.37 6.31
C GLY A 256 -17.19 0.66 7.65
N LEU A 257 -16.13 0.07 8.19
CA LEU A 257 -16.16 -0.63 9.46
C LEU A 257 -16.13 0.37 10.63
N GLN A 258 -17.07 0.25 11.55
CA GLN A 258 -17.10 1.07 12.76
C GLN A 258 -15.90 0.76 13.64
N SER A 259 -15.58 -0.54 13.78
CA SER A 259 -14.38 -1.01 14.51
C SER A 259 -13.08 -0.37 14.05
N PHE A 260 -12.93 -0.09 12.73
CA PHE A 260 -11.77 0.63 12.19
C PHE A 260 -11.78 2.10 12.57
N ARG A 261 -12.94 2.77 12.44
CA ARG A 261 -13.09 4.20 12.81
C ARG A 261 -12.85 4.42 14.30
N ASP A 262 -13.27 3.48 15.13
CA ASP A 262 -13.09 3.51 16.59
C ASP A 262 -11.67 3.14 17.02
N GLY A 263 -10.76 2.85 16.06
CA GLY A 263 -9.36 2.53 16.34
C GLY A 263 -9.16 1.23 17.13
N LEU A 264 -10.06 0.25 16.98
CA LEU A 264 -9.93 -1.04 17.65
C LEU A 264 -8.84 -1.92 17.06
N PHE A 265 -8.39 -1.61 15.83
CA PHE A 265 -7.30 -2.32 15.17
C PHE A 265 -6.52 -1.43 14.21
N TYR A 266 -5.29 -1.85 13.91
CA TYR A 266 -4.40 -1.28 12.90
C TYR A 266 -4.20 -2.26 11.75
N VAL A 267 -4.20 -1.78 10.50
CA VAL A 267 -3.83 -2.61 9.33
C VAL A 267 -2.32 -2.65 9.24
N GLN A 268 -1.74 -3.81 9.49
CA GLN A 268 -0.28 -3.99 9.51
C GLN A 268 0.08 -5.37 8.99
N ASP A 269 1.17 -5.48 8.24
CA ASP A 269 1.68 -6.78 7.83
C ASP A 269 2.25 -7.54 9.03
N ILE A 270 2.11 -8.87 9.02
CA ILE A 270 2.55 -9.75 10.11
C ILE A 270 4.04 -9.56 10.39
N SER A 271 4.88 -9.50 9.34
CA SER A 271 6.30 -9.28 9.49
C SER A 271 6.64 -7.94 10.14
N SER A 272 5.90 -6.88 9.80
CA SER A 272 6.04 -5.55 10.38
C SER A 272 5.63 -5.49 11.86
N MET A 273 4.68 -6.36 12.30
CA MET A 273 4.31 -6.47 13.72
C MET A 273 5.46 -7.00 14.59
N LEU A 274 6.32 -7.84 14.02
CA LEU A 274 7.47 -8.43 14.75
C LEU A 274 8.50 -7.38 15.20
N VAL A 275 8.55 -6.20 14.58
CA VAL A 275 9.49 -5.14 14.97
C VAL A 275 9.26 -4.70 16.43
N ALA A 276 8.01 -4.46 16.83
CA ALA A 276 7.70 -4.06 18.19
C ALA A 276 7.97 -5.18 19.21
N GLN A 277 7.74 -6.45 18.83
CA GLN A 277 8.11 -7.59 19.67
C GLN A 277 9.65 -7.69 19.84
N THR A 278 10.38 -7.50 18.73
CA THR A 278 11.85 -7.51 18.73
C THR A 278 12.39 -6.36 19.57
N ALA A 279 11.78 -5.19 19.54
CA ALA A 279 12.14 -4.05 20.37
C ALA A 279 11.97 -4.35 21.87
N ALA A 280 10.97 -5.19 22.23
CA ALA A 280 10.65 -5.62 23.59
C ALA A 280 10.51 -4.45 24.59
N PRO A 281 9.64 -3.46 24.33
CA PRO A 281 9.52 -2.25 25.12
C PRO A 281 9.08 -2.54 26.56
N LYS A 282 9.61 -1.79 27.50
CA LYS A 282 9.29 -1.87 28.93
C LYS A 282 8.57 -0.59 29.36
N LYS A 283 7.77 -0.69 30.42
CA LYS A 283 7.13 0.49 31.02
C LYS A 283 8.19 1.54 31.39
N GLY A 284 7.93 2.77 30.95
CA GLY A 284 8.80 3.91 31.20
C GLY A 284 9.86 4.16 30.14
N ASP A 285 10.01 3.29 29.13
CA ASP A 285 11.01 3.47 28.08
C ASP A 285 10.76 4.75 27.25
N TYR A 286 11.86 5.39 26.90
CA TYR A 286 11.95 6.48 25.95
C TYR A 286 12.31 5.92 24.58
N VAL A 287 11.37 5.96 23.65
CA VAL A 287 11.49 5.35 22.32
C VAL A 287 11.56 6.42 21.24
N ILE A 288 12.49 6.31 20.31
CA ILE A 288 12.56 7.14 19.11
C ILE A 288 12.39 6.23 17.89
N ASP A 289 11.48 6.60 16.97
CA ASP A 289 11.33 5.98 15.66
C ASP A 289 11.66 7.05 14.60
N VAL A 290 12.74 6.83 13.84
CA VAL A 290 13.34 7.88 13.00
C VAL A 290 12.75 7.97 11.59
N CYS A 291 11.96 6.96 11.15
CA CYS A 291 11.29 6.92 9.85
C CYS A 291 9.91 6.27 10.00
N ALA A 292 9.06 6.89 10.84
CA ALA A 292 7.91 6.24 11.45
C ALA A 292 6.69 6.06 10.53
N ALA A 293 6.52 6.90 9.49
CA ALA A 293 5.30 6.93 8.72
C ALA A 293 4.95 5.58 8.03
N PRO A 294 3.70 5.17 8.06
CA PRO A 294 2.51 5.84 8.59
C PRO A 294 2.24 5.65 10.09
N GLY A 295 3.19 5.16 10.89
CA GLY A 295 3.11 5.06 12.34
C GLY A 295 2.78 3.66 12.89
N GLY A 296 2.69 2.62 12.05
CA GLY A 296 2.27 1.28 12.48
C GLY A 296 3.17 0.62 13.52
N LYS A 297 4.49 0.81 13.43
CA LYS A 297 5.46 0.28 14.40
C LYS A 297 5.46 1.11 15.69
N SER A 298 5.49 2.42 15.55
CA SER A 298 5.45 3.37 16.65
C SER A 298 4.18 3.23 17.50
N THR A 299 2.98 3.14 16.87
CA THR A 299 1.71 2.91 17.58
C THR A 299 1.71 1.56 18.31
N HIS A 300 2.27 0.51 17.70
CA HIS A 300 2.39 -0.80 18.36
C HIS A 300 3.25 -0.73 19.62
N ILE A 301 4.39 -0.04 19.54
CA ILE A 301 5.27 0.16 20.70
C ILE A 301 4.55 0.99 21.78
N ALA A 302 3.87 2.08 21.40
CA ALA A 302 3.11 2.92 22.33
C ALA A 302 2.01 2.14 23.07
N GLU A 303 1.32 1.22 22.38
CA GLU A 303 0.35 0.30 23.00
C GLU A 303 1.03 -0.64 24.02
N LEU A 304 2.19 -1.22 23.66
CA LEU A 304 2.93 -2.13 24.55
C LEU A 304 3.50 -1.43 25.79
N LEU A 305 3.78 -0.12 25.72
CA LEU A 305 4.18 0.70 26.87
C LEU A 305 3.04 0.93 27.89
N GLN A 306 1.78 0.62 27.54
CA GLN A 306 0.62 0.71 28.42
C GLN A 306 0.46 2.08 29.11
N GLY A 307 0.64 3.16 28.34
CA GLY A 307 0.52 4.54 28.85
C GLY A 307 1.68 5.01 29.72
N SER A 308 2.75 4.25 29.85
CA SER A 308 3.98 4.59 30.59
C SER A 308 5.17 4.70 29.64
N GLY A 309 6.00 5.71 29.78
CA GLY A 309 7.02 6.02 28.78
C GLY A 309 6.47 6.86 27.62
N HIS A 310 7.28 7.05 26.55
CA HIS A 310 6.86 7.85 25.41
C HIS A 310 7.55 7.42 24.11
N VAL A 311 6.80 7.48 22.99
CA VAL A 311 7.30 7.24 21.64
C VAL A 311 7.36 8.56 20.86
N PHE A 312 8.55 8.94 20.44
CA PHE A 312 8.80 10.06 19.54
C PHE A 312 8.91 9.51 18.10
N ALA A 313 7.85 9.69 17.33
CA ALA A 313 7.77 9.24 15.95
C ALA A 313 8.18 10.37 15.01
N ARG A 314 9.20 10.16 14.21
CA ARG A 314 9.78 11.15 13.29
C ARG A 314 9.64 10.72 11.85
N ASP A 315 9.38 11.65 10.96
CA ASP A 315 9.51 11.41 9.52
C ASP A 315 9.86 12.71 8.78
N LEU A 316 10.30 12.59 7.52
CA LEU A 316 10.93 13.66 6.75
C LEU A 316 9.96 14.78 6.33
N THR A 317 8.67 14.54 6.16
CA THR A 317 7.73 15.49 5.55
C THR A 317 6.44 15.65 6.36
N ASP A 318 5.86 16.87 6.31
CA ASP A 318 4.59 17.16 6.98
C ASP A 318 3.50 16.15 6.64
N ASN A 319 3.28 15.84 5.35
CA ASN A 319 2.26 14.86 4.94
C ASN A 319 2.43 13.46 5.56
N LYS A 320 3.67 13.06 5.86
CA LYS A 320 3.95 11.78 6.52
C LYS A 320 3.70 11.87 8.01
N VAL A 321 4.03 13.01 8.61
CA VAL A 321 3.73 13.30 10.01
C VAL A 321 2.22 13.39 10.24
N ASP A 322 1.48 14.08 9.36
CA ASP A 322 0.01 14.11 9.40
C ASP A 322 -0.61 12.69 9.44
N MET A 323 -0.08 11.75 8.65
CA MET A 323 -0.54 10.35 8.69
C MET A 323 -0.26 9.67 10.03
N ILE A 324 0.85 9.99 10.69
CA ILE A 324 1.17 9.46 12.02
C ILE A 324 0.20 10.05 13.04
N GLU A 325 -0.05 11.36 13.02
CA GLU A 325 -0.98 12.06 13.92
C GLU A 325 -2.41 11.54 13.77
N GLU A 326 -2.91 11.36 12.53
CA GLU A 326 -4.22 10.74 12.28
C GLU A 326 -4.34 9.34 12.93
N ASN A 327 -3.25 8.57 12.94
CA ASN A 327 -3.23 7.26 13.57
C ASN A 327 -3.13 7.35 15.09
N ILE A 328 -2.37 8.30 15.66
CA ILE A 328 -2.33 8.58 17.10
C ILE A 328 -3.75 8.89 17.60
N ASP A 329 -4.42 9.81 16.94
CA ASP A 329 -5.77 10.27 17.31
C ASP A 329 -6.78 9.12 17.20
N ARG A 330 -6.78 8.39 16.08
CA ARG A 330 -7.70 7.27 15.86
C ARG A 330 -7.52 6.16 16.90
N HIS A 331 -6.28 5.87 17.30
CA HIS A 331 -5.98 4.85 18.31
C HIS A 331 -6.12 5.38 19.75
N GLY A 332 -6.17 6.71 19.94
CA GLY A 332 -6.30 7.35 21.25
C GLY A 332 -5.07 7.20 22.12
N LEU A 333 -3.88 7.31 21.53
CA LEU A 333 -2.60 7.15 22.22
C LEU A 333 -2.15 8.48 22.83
N ASN A 334 -1.93 8.51 24.15
CA ASN A 334 -1.50 9.70 24.88
C ASN A 334 0.01 9.71 25.18
N ASN A 335 0.69 8.63 24.86
CA ASN A 335 2.12 8.40 25.12
C ASN A 335 2.93 8.34 23.82
N MET A 336 2.48 9.03 22.79
CA MET A 336 3.14 9.13 21.50
C MET A 336 2.99 10.54 20.96
N SER A 337 4.02 11.04 20.29
CA SER A 337 4.02 12.31 19.56
C SER A 337 4.70 12.14 18.21
N ALA A 338 4.33 12.98 17.24
CA ALA A 338 4.93 12.99 15.93
C ALA A 338 5.61 14.32 15.64
N GLU A 339 6.72 14.31 14.91
CA GLU A 339 7.43 15.52 14.49
C GLU A 339 8.14 15.34 13.15
N VAL A 340 8.26 16.43 12.39
CA VAL A 340 9.04 16.44 11.15
C VAL A 340 10.51 16.53 11.51
N TRP A 341 11.27 15.51 11.10
CA TRP A 341 12.71 15.46 11.29
C TRP A 341 13.41 14.70 10.18
N ASP A 342 14.52 15.25 9.68
CA ASP A 342 15.40 14.55 8.74
C ASP A 342 16.37 13.66 9.54
N ALA A 343 16.22 12.34 9.41
CA ALA A 343 17.06 11.38 10.13
C ALA A 343 18.56 11.43 9.73
N THR A 344 18.92 12.13 8.67
CA THR A 344 20.32 12.39 8.30
C THR A 344 20.92 13.59 9.04
N VAL A 345 20.11 14.34 9.80
CA VAL A 345 20.52 15.50 10.58
C VAL A 345 20.57 15.13 12.06
N PHE A 346 21.74 15.32 12.68
CA PHE A 346 21.94 15.02 14.11
C PHE A 346 21.11 15.93 15.01
N ASP A 347 20.40 15.31 15.96
CA ASP A 347 19.67 15.98 17.03
C ASP A 347 20.42 15.85 18.37
N ALA A 348 21.00 16.96 18.84
CA ALA A 348 21.74 16.99 20.08
C ALA A 348 20.85 16.71 21.31
N ASP A 349 19.56 17.08 21.21
CA ASP A 349 18.61 16.85 22.30
C ASP A 349 18.20 15.38 22.45
N SER A 350 18.40 14.57 21.43
CA SER A 350 18.12 13.13 21.48
C SER A 350 19.32 12.28 21.91
N ALA A 351 20.52 12.85 21.90
CA ALA A 351 21.75 12.11 22.19
C ALA A 351 21.69 11.39 23.55
N GLY A 352 21.88 10.07 23.56
CA GLY A 352 21.93 9.21 24.76
C GLY A 352 20.59 9.13 25.52
N LYS A 353 19.45 9.44 24.90
CA LYS A 353 18.13 9.41 25.57
C LYS A 353 17.28 8.18 25.28
N ALA A 354 17.48 7.52 24.14
CA ALA A 354 16.63 6.41 23.74
C ALA A 354 16.98 5.11 24.48
N ASP A 355 15.99 4.55 25.17
CA ASP A 355 16.04 3.17 25.65
C ASP A 355 15.91 2.22 24.44
N ILE A 356 15.07 2.61 23.47
CA ILE A 356 14.85 1.90 22.22
C ILE A 356 14.88 2.89 21.06
N LEU A 357 15.69 2.58 20.03
CA LEU A 357 15.73 3.29 18.77
C LEU A 357 15.20 2.38 17.66
N ILE A 358 14.19 2.82 16.94
CA ILE A 358 13.64 2.12 15.77
C ILE A 358 14.18 2.79 14.50
N CYS A 359 14.82 1.97 13.67
CA CYS A 359 15.35 2.33 12.36
C CYS A 359 14.69 1.48 11.28
N ASP A 360 13.38 1.72 11.02
CA ASP A 360 12.66 1.14 9.88
C ASP A 360 12.91 2.01 8.65
N LEU A 361 14.05 1.79 8.01
CA LEU A 361 14.60 2.76 7.08
C LEU A 361 14.00 2.69 5.67
N PRO A 362 14.03 3.81 4.92
CA PRO A 362 13.69 3.80 3.50
C PRO A 362 14.51 2.72 2.78
N CYS A 363 13.84 1.88 2.00
CA CYS A 363 14.45 0.75 1.32
C CYS A 363 13.81 0.52 -0.06
N SER A 364 14.40 -0.37 -0.85
CA SER A 364 13.93 -0.70 -2.21
C SER A 364 12.51 -1.28 -2.24
N GLY A 365 12.04 -1.87 -1.14
CA GLY A 365 10.75 -2.54 -1.07
C GLY A 365 10.68 -3.84 -1.88
N LEU A 366 11.82 -4.46 -2.18
CA LEU A 366 11.87 -5.73 -2.94
C LEU A 366 11.26 -6.92 -2.20
N GLY A 367 10.91 -6.76 -0.92
CA GLY A 367 10.16 -7.76 -0.15
C GLY A 367 8.65 -7.65 -0.29
N VAL A 368 8.12 -6.49 -0.76
CA VAL A 368 6.68 -6.20 -0.81
C VAL A 368 6.11 -6.12 -2.23
N LEU A 369 6.77 -6.72 -3.21
CA LEU A 369 6.39 -6.68 -4.63
C LEU A 369 5.02 -7.32 -4.92
N GLY A 370 4.50 -8.15 -4.03
CA GLY A 370 3.14 -8.69 -4.11
C GLY A 370 2.05 -7.64 -3.85
N ARG A 371 2.34 -6.65 -2.99
CA ARG A 371 1.41 -5.57 -2.64
C ARG A 371 1.67 -4.29 -3.45
N LYS A 372 2.94 -3.91 -3.62
CA LYS A 372 3.36 -2.71 -4.35
C LYS A 372 3.97 -3.12 -5.69
N LYS A 373 3.10 -3.55 -6.60
CA LYS A 373 3.48 -4.23 -7.86
C LYS A 373 4.32 -3.39 -8.81
N ASP A 374 4.12 -2.07 -8.81
CA ASP A 374 4.83 -1.12 -9.66
C ASP A 374 6.27 -0.84 -9.22
N ILE A 375 6.64 -1.14 -7.98
CA ILE A 375 8.01 -0.97 -7.47
C ILE A 375 9.00 -1.72 -8.35
N ARG A 376 8.70 -2.95 -8.78
CA ARG A 376 9.58 -3.78 -9.62
C ARG A 376 10.02 -3.10 -10.93
N TYR A 377 9.22 -2.16 -11.44
CA TYR A 377 9.51 -1.42 -12.68
C TYR A 377 10.08 -0.02 -12.44
N LYS A 378 10.04 0.46 -11.21
CA LYS A 378 10.54 1.79 -10.81
C LYS A 378 11.92 1.73 -10.17
N MET A 379 12.21 0.61 -9.51
CA MET A 379 13.54 0.38 -8.93
C MET A 379 14.55 -0.01 -10.00
N THR A 380 15.79 0.43 -9.82
CA THR A 380 16.96 0.05 -10.60
C THR A 380 18.09 -0.39 -9.66
N PRO A 381 19.10 -1.12 -10.15
CA PRO A 381 20.26 -1.45 -9.32
C PRO A 381 20.90 -0.21 -8.67
N GLU A 382 21.05 0.88 -9.43
CA GLU A 382 21.66 2.13 -8.97
C GLU A 382 20.83 2.77 -7.84
N SER A 383 19.48 2.74 -7.94
CA SER A 383 18.62 3.26 -6.88
C SER A 383 18.67 2.43 -5.61
N VAL A 384 18.95 1.12 -5.70
CA VAL A 384 19.23 0.29 -4.50
C VAL A 384 20.53 0.71 -3.84
N ASP A 385 21.59 0.92 -4.63
CA ASP A 385 22.89 1.37 -4.12
C ASP A 385 22.79 2.75 -3.44
N GLU A 386 22.01 3.68 -4.01
CA GLU A 386 21.72 4.98 -3.39
C GLU A 386 20.98 4.83 -2.04
N LEU A 387 20.04 3.88 -1.94
CA LEU A 387 19.34 3.60 -0.69
C LEU A 387 20.26 3.00 0.37
N VAL A 388 21.18 2.12 0.01
CA VAL A 388 22.20 1.59 0.93
C VAL A 388 23.04 2.74 1.52
N VAL A 389 23.48 3.69 0.69
CA VAL A 389 24.21 4.87 1.15
C VAL A 389 23.38 5.70 2.13
N LEU A 390 22.12 5.96 1.80
CA LEU A 390 21.21 6.71 2.66
C LEU A 390 20.97 6.00 4.00
N GLN A 391 20.72 4.69 3.99
CA GLN A 391 20.51 3.88 5.20
C GLN A 391 21.73 3.95 6.12
N ARG A 392 22.95 3.83 5.57
CA ARG A 392 24.19 3.96 6.32
C ARG A 392 24.38 5.35 6.89
N GLN A 393 24.05 6.40 6.15
CA GLN A 393 24.10 7.78 6.63
C GLN A 393 23.14 8.00 7.80
N ILE A 394 21.90 7.49 7.71
CA ILE A 394 20.93 7.57 8.80
C ILE A 394 21.46 6.83 10.04
N LEU A 395 21.87 5.56 9.89
CA LEU A 395 22.41 4.76 11.00
C LEU A 395 23.61 5.43 11.68
N ASP A 396 24.53 6.01 10.91
CA ASP A 396 25.70 6.75 11.39
C ASP A 396 25.32 8.01 12.18
N THR A 397 24.19 8.61 11.88
CA THR A 397 23.69 9.79 12.58
C THR A 397 22.97 9.42 13.87
N VAL A 398 22.02 8.48 13.78
CA VAL A 398 21.05 8.26 14.86
C VAL A 398 21.51 7.28 15.94
N HIS A 399 22.57 6.44 15.69
CA HIS A 399 23.09 5.50 16.69
C HIS A 399 23.46 6.17 18.01
N THR A 400 23.86 7.44 17.95
CA THR A 400 24.22 8.25 19.13
C THR A 400 23.05 8.50 20.08
N TYR A 401 21.80 8.35 19.62
CA TYR A 401 20.61 8.57 20.44
C TYR A 401 20.40 7.45 21.48
N VAL A 402 20.95 6.27 21.22
CA VAL A 402 20.79 5.09 22.10
C VAL A 402 21.60 5.24 23.38
N LYS A 403 20.97 5.01 24.53
CA LYS A 403 21.62 4.93 25.84
C LYS A 403 22.60 3.73 25.92
N PRO A 404 23.57 3.75 26.83
CA PRO A 404 24.26 2.51 27.25
C PRO A 404 23.23 1.44 27.68
N ASN A 405 23.37 0.21 27.22
CA ASN A 405 22.42 -0.92 27.32
C ASN A 405 21.07 -0.70 26.63
N GLY A 406 20.90 0.37 25.88
CA GLY A 406 19.73 0.57 25.03
C GLY A 406 19.77 -0.32 23.80
N VAL A 407 18.63 -0.41 23.14
CA VAL A 407 18.39 -1.28 21.98
C VAL A 407 18.25 -0.43 20.73
N LEU A 408 18.87 -0.87 19.63
CA LEU A 408 18.59 -0.39 18.28
C LEU A 408 17.97 -1.54 17.50
N VAL A 409 16.80 -1.30 16.90
CA VAL A 409 16.15 -2.23 15.97
C VAL A 409 16.24 -1.64 14.58
N TYR A 410 16.97 -2.32 13.71
CA TYR A 410 17.06 -2.03 12.29
C TYR A 410 16.08 -2.92 11.52
N SER A 411 15.28 -2.36 10.63
CA SER A 411 14.35 -3.13 9.81
C SER A 411 14.16 -2.53 8.42
N THR A 412 13.82 -3.40 7.46
CA THR A 412 13.52 -3.04 6.08
C THR A 412 12.43 -3.94 5.52
N CYS A 413 11.64 -3.43 4.57
CA CYS A 413 10.69 -4.22 3.80
C CYS A 413 11.31 -4.74 2.48
N THR A 414 12.60 -5.09 2.50
CA THR A 414 13.31 -5.71 1.38
C THR A 414 13.90 -7.06 1.78
N ILE A 415 14.26 -7.87 0.78
CA ILE A 415 14.99 -9.12 0.95
C ILE A 415 16.35 -9.04 0.25
N ASP A 416 16.87 -7.86 0.09
CA ASP A 416 18.15 -7.59 -0.56
C ASP A 416 19.29 -7.59 0.45
N GLU A 417 20.32 -8.43 0.23
CA GLU A 417 21.44 -8.59 1.14
C GLU A 417 22.22 -7.29 1.35
N ALA A 418 22.37 -6.46 0.30
CA ALA A 418 23.10 -5.20 0.39
C ALA A 418 22.44 -4.18 1.34
N GLU A 419 21.09 -4.19 1.40
CA GLU A 419 20.31 -3.34 2.30
C GLU A 419 20.16 -3.97 3.70
N ASN A 420 20.38 -5.27 3.86
CA ASN A 420 20.13 -6.04 5.09
C ASN A 420 21.44 -6.46 5.77
N GLU A 421 21.94 -7.66 5.48
CA GLU A 421 23.09 -8.25 6.16
C GLU A 421 24.38 -7.44 5.97
N ASP A 422 24.58 -6.84 4.78
CA ASP A 422 25.77 -6.00 4.51
C ASP A 422 25.74 -4.70 5.33
N ASN A 423 24.55 -4.12 5.52
CA ASN A 423 24.39 -2.97 6.41
C ASN A 423 24.62 -3.33 7.87
N VAL A 424 24.19 -4.51 8.31
CA VAL A 424 24.47 -5.01 9.66
C VAL A 424 25.97 -5.20 9.86
N ARG A 425 26.68 -5.86 8.92
CA ARG A 425 28.14 -6.05 8.97
C ARG A 425 28.88 -4.71 9.04
N TRP A 426 28.53 -3.79 8.12
CA TRP A 426 29.10 -2.45 8.09
C TRP A 426 28.85 -1.68 9.40
N PHE A 427 27.65 -1.77 9.98
CA PHE A 427 27.30 -1.05 11.20
C PHE A 427 28.12 -1.51 12.39
N ILE A 428 28.29 -2.81 12.58
CA ILE A 428 29.08 -3.38 13.69
C ILE A 428 30.56 -3.01 13.54
N GLU A 429 31.11 -3.06 12.32
CA GLU A 429 32.50 -2.67 12.06
C GLU A 429 32.75 -1.20 12.38
N LYS A 430 31.81 -0.34 12.05
CA LYS A 430 31.93 1.10 12.23
C LYS A 430 31.64 1.56 13.65
N HIS A 431 30.74 0.88 14.33
CA HIS A 431 30.23 1.23 15.66
C HIS A 431 30.46 0.06 16.66
N PRO A 432 31.73 -0.19 17.09
CA PRO A 432 32.07 -1.34 17.91
C PRO A 432 31.47 -1.32 19.33
N GLU A 433 30.84 -0.21 19.71
CA GLU A 433 30.01 -0.12 20.92
C GLU A 433 28.67 -0.83 20.80
N PHE A 434 28.30 -1.30 19.61
CA PHE A 434 27.09 -2.10 19.37
C PHE A 434 27.46 -3.54 19.06
N GLU A 435 26.66 -4.47 19.56
CA GLU A 435 26.71 -5.89 19.22
C GLU A 435 25.31 -6.41 18.88
N LEU A 436 25.23 -7.45 18.04
CA LEU A 436 23.99 -8.16 17.79
C LEU A 436 23.49 -8.85 19.06
N ASP A 437 22.20 -8.67 19.36
CA ASP A 437 21.58 -9.31 20.52
C ASP A 437 21.38 -10.82 20.29
N LYS A 438 22.23 -11.62 20.89
CA LYS A 438 22.18 -13.08 20.79
C LYS A 438 20.93 -13.72 21.43
N SER A 439 20.10 -12.96 22.14
CA SER A 439 18.82 -13.46 22.64
C SER A 439 17.72 -13.46 21.56
N PHE A 440 17.96 -12.77 20.43
CA PHE A 440 17.05 -12.69 19.29
C PHE A 440 17.45 -13.64 18.15
N ALA A 441 16.45 -14.17 17.45
CA ALA A 441 16.60 -14.98 16.23
C ALA A 441 17.58 -16.16 16.38
N GLU A 442 17.34 -17.00 17.40
CA GLU A 442 18.13 -18.22 17.68
C GLU A 442 19.64 -17.98 17.84
N GLY A 443 19.99 -16.79 18.34
CA GLY A 443 21.38 -16.42 18.61
C GLY A 443 22.08 -15.67 17.48
N THR A 444 21.43 -15.44 16.35
CA THR A 444 21.99 -14.68 15.23
C THR A 444 21.87 -13.16 15.41
N GLY A 445 20.89 -12.68 16.16
CA GLY A 445 20.58 -11.26 16.35
C GLY A 445 19.93 -10.60 15.14
N MET A 446 19.68 -11.35 14.05
CA MET A 446 19.01 -10.86 12.85
C MET A 446 18.16 -11.95 12.21
N LYS A 447 17.07 -11.57 11.53
CA LYS A 447 16.13 -12.49 10.86
C LYS A 447 15.70 -11.93 9.52
N GLN A 448 15.90 -12.71 8.46
CA GLN A 448 15.29 -12.51 7.16
C GLN A 448 13.99 -13.31 7.10
N ILE A 449 12.89 -12.67 6.72
CA ILE A 449 11.58 -13.28 6.44
C ILE A 449 11.38 -13.20 4.94
N LEU A 450 11.12 -14.33 4.30
CA LEU A 450 10.87 -14.36 2.86
C LEU A 450 9.38 -14.23 2.55
N PRO A 451 9.03 -13.69 1.37
CA PRO A 451 7.64 -13.56 0.96
C PRO A 451 6.89 -14.88 1.00
N GLY A 452 5.70 -14.86 1.62
CA GLY A 452 4.85 -16.03 1.81
C GLY A 452 5.10 -16.82 3.10
N GLU A 453 6.22 -16.63 3.77
CA GLU A 453 6.45 -17.18 5.11
C GLU A 453 5.41 -16.58 6.08
N HIS A 454 4.70 -17.43 6.83
CA HIS A 454 3.61 -17.03 7.74
C HIS A 454 2.50 -16.19 7.06
N GLY A 455 2.38 -16.22 5.74
CA GLY A 455 1.45 -15.39 4.98
C GLY A 455 1.81 -13.89 4.97
N SER A 456 3.08 -13.55 5.25
CA SER A 456 3.60 -12.19 5.33
C SER A 456 4.36 -11.75 4.07
N ASP A 457 4.67 -10.47 4.02
CA ASP A 457 5.61 -9.90 3.06
C ASP A 457 7.07 -10.26 3.42
N GLY A 458 7.99 -10.06 2.45
CA GLY A 458 9.42 -10.16 2.72
C GLY A 458 9.89 -9.00 3.60
N PHE A 459 10.67 -9.32 4.64
CA PHE A 459 11.05 -8.35 5.66
C PHE A 459 12.36 -8.75 6.35
N PHE A 460 13.11 -7.77 6.83
CA PHE A 460 14.34 -8.00 7.59
C PHE A 460 14.30 -7.27 8.92
N ILE A 461 14.84 -7.89 9.97
CA ILE A 461 14.96 -7.31 11.31
C ILE A 461 16.32 -7.67 11.88
N ALA A 462 17.06 -6.69 12.41
CA ALA A 462 18.24 -6.90 13.24
C ALA A 462 18.09 -6.14 14.56
N ARG A 463 18.51 -6.76 15.65
CA ARG A 463 18.47 -6.18 16.99
C ARG A 463 19.88 -6.04 17.55
N PHE A 464 20.23 -4.82 17.92
CA PHE A 464 21.53 -4.50 18.51
C PHE A 464 21.37 -4.02 19.94
N ILE A 465 22.38 -4.27 20.75
CA ILE A 465 22.51 -3.72 22.10
C ILE A 465 23.76 -2.84 22.14
N LYS A 466 23.63 -1.64 22.71
CA LYS A 466 24.77 -0.76 22.97
C LYS A 466 25.47 -1.18 24.24
N SER A 467 26.79 -1.39 24.18
CA SER A 467 27.62 -1.78 25.33
C SER A 467 27.56 -0.75 26.45
N LYS A 468 27.85 -1.23 27.68
CA LYS A 468 28.23 -0.34 28.77
C LYS A 468 29.65 0.17 28.48
N LEU A 469 29.82 1.40 28.15
CA LEU A 469 31.10 2.07 28.23
C LEU A 469 31.34 2.57 29.65
#